data_ce3c4baf096327c6fe4322bda06eaf9d
#
_entry.id   ce3c4baf096327c6fe4322bda06eaf9d
#
_cell.length_a   1.000
_cell.length_b   1.000
_cell.length_c   1.000
_cell.angle_alpha   90.00
_cell.angle_beta   90.00
_cell.angle_gamma   90.00
#
_symmetry.space_group_name_H-M   'P 1'
#
loop_
_entity.id
_entity.type
_entity.pdbx_description
1 polymer ?
#
loop_
_entity_poly.entity_id
_entity_poly.type
_entity_poly.pdbx_seq_one_letter_code
_entity_poly.pdbx_strand_id
1 'polypeptide(L)'
;MHPSVGMPDLRGTLQLWRCVVIFRPISPVSHLAPVIKPSPQRIFITGASGCIGHYVVERLLEHTDHELFLLLRNPDKLQLNVSDCPRVKILQGDIRTVDEFADLLGTMDSAILIATSWGGAPAIYDINVTANLKLMNLLDPDRIQQVLYFSTASILDRQNQPLEVAGQVSFDYIRSKHECHQKLKDLAIFPKITTLFPTLVFGGDTDKPYSHISSGLSEVTKWIDLIRFFSADGTLHFIHAQDVATVVTHLVDHAPKSGESRELVLGNPALSVNDAVTAVSRYLGRSIYFRIPLSQGLIDFFIKLFKVRMEDWDRFCLKYRHFTYQNPLTPASFGMDTHCATVAELFQATGIESNQRKTR
;
A
#
# COMPACT_ATOMS: atom_id res chain seq x y z
N MET A 1 54.03 -68.01 33.73
CA MET A 1 55.10 -67.05 33.50
C MET A 1 54.70 -66.18 32.32
N HIS A 2 54.20 -65.01 32.57
CA HIS A 2 53.84 -64.03 31.54
C HIS A 2 54.73 -62.78 31.77
N PRO A 3 55.37 -62.25 30.79
CA PRO A 3 55.99 -60.92 30.92
C PRO A 3 55.00 -59.81 30.62
N SER A 4 55.01 -58.82 31.49
CA SER A 4 54.33 -57.58 31.41
C SER A 4 54.88 -56.69 30.29
N VAL A 5 54.03 -56.22 29.40
CA VAL A 5 54.32 -55.23 28.37
C VAL A 5 54.08 -53.84 28.99
N GLY A 6 55.15 -53.02 29.06
CA GLY A 6 55.08 -51.64 29.53
C GLY A 6 54.45 -50.72 28.49
N MET A 7 53.63 -49.77 28.95
CA MET A 7 53.11 -48.67 28.17
C MET A 7 54.23 -47.63 27.89
N PRO A 8 54.27 -47.07 26.68
CA PRO A 8 55.19 -45.97 26.39
C PRO A 8 54.69 -44.64 26.95
N ASP A 9 55.65 -43.87 27.42
CA ASP A 9 55.52 -42.52 28.02
C ASP A 9 55.05 -41.47 26.98
N LEU A 10 53.83 -40.87 27.21
CA LEU A 10 53.19 -39.89 26.35
C LEU A 10 53.58 -38.44 26.70
N ARG A 11 54.84 -38.17 27.14
CA ARG A 11 55.30 -36.83 27.53
C ARG A 11 56.10 -36.09 26.46
N GLY A 12 56.10 -36.52 25.22
CA GLY A 12 57.01 -36.00 24.18
C GLY A 12 56.42 -35.26 22.99
N THR A 13 55.11 -35.02 22.92
CA THR A 13 54.49 -34.50 21.68
C THR A 13 53.58 -33.28 21.83
N LEU A 14 53.79 -32.42 22.80
CA LEU A 14 53.01 -31.21 23.02
C LEU A 14 53.78 -29.91 22.78
N GLN A 15 54.71 -29.91 21.81
CA GLN A 15 55.58 -28.75 21.60
C GLN A 15 55.73 -28.30 20.14
N LEU A 16 54.76 -28.47 19.27
CA LEU A 16 54.84 -28.02 17.85
C LEU A 16 53.54 -27.53 17.25
N TRP A 17 52.71 -26.74 17.97
CA TRP A 17 51.64 -25.93 17.34
C TRP A 17 51.43 -24.63 18.10
N ARG A 18 52.48 -23.78 18.17
CA ARG A 18 52.30 -22.35 18.41
C ARG A 18 52.36 -21.63 17.06
N CYS A 19 51.31 -21.72 16.24
CA CYS A 19 51.06 -20.73 15.22
C CYS A 19 50.63 -19.44 15.88
N VAL A 20 51.54 -18.48 15.93
CA VAL A 20 51.28 -17.10 16.31
C VAL A 20 50.36 -16.52 15.23
N VAL A 21 49.04 -16.49 15.48
CA VAL A 21 48.10 -15.67 14.74
C VAL A 21 48.33 -14.23 15.21
N ILE A 22 49.12 -13.47 14.48
CA ILE A 22 49.23 -12.03 14.65
C ILE A 22 47.86 -11.44 14.20
N PHE A 23 46.96 -11.18 15.14
CA PHE A 23 45.83 -10.30 14.90
C PHE A 23 46.39 -8.90 14.63
N ARG A 24 46.51 -8.53 13.37
CA ARG A 24 46.56 -7.12 13.01
C ARG A 24 45.19 -6.54 13.35
N PRO A 25 45.08 -5.45 14.13
CA PRO A 25 43.83 -4.76 14.28
C PRO A 25 43.42 -4.25 12.88
N ILE A 26 42.30 -4.76 12.36
CA ILE A 26 41.63 -4.20 11.18
C ILE A 26 41.14 -2.83 11.65
N SER A 27 41.84 -1.78 11.22
CA SER A 27 41.35 -0.43 11.38
C SER A 27 39.90 -0.36 10.81
N PRO A 28 38.96 0.22 11.48
CA PRO A 28 37.62 0.42 10.91
C PRO A 28 37.74 1.42 9.77
N VAL A 29 37.90 0.92 8.53
CA VAL A 29 37.71 1.73 7.34
C VAL A 29 36.23 1.85 7.13
N SER A 30 35.60 2.67 7.91
CA SER A 30 34.24 3.18 7.63
C SER A 30 34.38 4.50 6.87
N HIS A 31 34.86 4.47 5.67
CA HIS A 31 34.43 5.42 4.67
C HIS A 31 33.15 4.85 4.05
N LEU A 32 32.05 4.95 4.79
CA LEU A 32 30.73 5.01 4.16
C LEU A 32 30.83 6.17 3.18
N ALA A 33 30.81 5.86 1.87
CA ALA A 33 30.64 6.89 0.85
C ALA A 33 29.47 7.78 1.30
N PRO A 34 29.58 9.10 1.20
CA PRO A 34 28.48 9.97 1.58
C PRO A 34 27.27 9.50 0.79
N VAL A 35 26.17 9.17 1.50
CA VAL A 35 24.87 8.91 0.89
C VAL A 35 24.53 10.22 0.18
N ILE A 36 24.71 10.26 -1.14
CA ILE A 36 24.34 11.42 -1.95
C ILE A 36 22.81 11.49 -1.84
N LYS A 37 22.29 12.40 -1.01
CA LYS A 37 20.87 12.69 -0.99
C LYS A 37 20.48 13.18 -2.39
N PRO A 38 19.37 12.67 -2.97
CA PRO A 38 18.85 13.21 -4.22
C PRO A 38 18.65 14.73 -4.08
N SER A 39 18.86 15.47 -5.17
CA SER A 39 18.57 16.91 -5.16
C SER A 39 17.09 17.15 -4.88
N PRO A 40 16.73 18.19 -4.11
CA PRO A 40 15.34 18.52 -3.85
C PRO A 40 14.54 18.66 -5.15
N GLN A 41 13.41 17.96 -5.22
CA GLN A 41 12.48 17.99 -6.35
C GLN A 41 11.27 18.87 -6.01
N ARG A 42 10.63 19.40 -7.05
CA ARG A 42 9.32 20.05 -6.96
C ARG A 42 8.25 19.04 -7.28
N ILE A 43 7.44 18.67 -6.26
CA ILE A 43 6.47 17.59 -6.35
C ILE A 43 5.04 18.13 -6.27
N PHE A 44 4.26 17.92 -7.31
CA PHE A 44 2.83 18.24 -7.32
C PHE A 44 2.00 17.08 -6.77
N ILE A 45 1.14 17.35 -5.77
CA ILE A 45 0.37 16.30 -5.08
C ILE A 45 -1.12 16.62 -5.13
N THR A 46 -1.92 15.68 -5.62
CA THR A 46 -3.39 15.72 -5.51
C THR A 46 -3.88 14.74 -4.46
N GLY A 47 -4.98 15.07 -3.78
CA GLY A 47 -5.59 14.17 -2.77
C GLY A 47 -4.87 14.15 -1.42
N ALA A 48 -4.03 15.15 -1.12
CA ALA A 48 -3.29 15.27 0.13
C ALA A 48 -4.20 15.28 1.38
N SER A 49 -5.45 15.74 1.29
CA SER A 49 -6.43 15.74 2.39
C SER A 49 -7.19 14.41 2.58
N GLY A 50 -6.88 13.38 1.78
CA GLY A 50 -7.44 12.03 1.96
C GLY A 50 -6.57 11.15 2.87
N CYS A 51 -7.05 9.94 3.21
CA CYS A 51 -6.30 9.00 4.06
C CYS A 51 -4.87 8.78 3.57
N ILE A 52 -4.68 8.22 2.39
CA ILE A 52 -3.33 7.94 1.84
C ILE A 52 -2.51 9.25 1.74
N GLY A 53 -3.15 10.34 1.29
CA GLY A 53 -2.47 11.62 1.09
C GLY A 53 -1.84 12.20 2.35
N HIS A 54 -2.51 12.09 3.51
CA HIS A 54 -1.96 12.52 4.80
C HIS A 54 -0.66 11.78 5.13
N TYR A 55 -0.66 10.44 5.05
CA TYR A 55 0.54 9.64 5.31
C TYR A 55 1.66 9.93 4.31
N VAL A 56 1.32 10.15 3.03
CA VAL A 56 2.32 10.47 1.98
C VAL A 56 2.96 11.83 2.24
N VAL A 57 2.17 12.88 2.50
CA VAL A 57 2.70 14.22 2.77
C VAL A 57 3.54 14.24 4.03
N GLU A 58 3.04 13.66 5.14
CA GLU A 58 3.78 13.57 6.40
C GLU A 58 5.13 12.89 6.18
N ARG A 59 5.14 11.72 5.53
CA ARG A 59 6.37 10.97 5.31
C ARG A 59 7.37 11.68 4.40
N LEU A 60 6.91 12.34 3.34
CA LEU A 60 7.77 13.17 2.49
C LEU A 60 8.41 14.31 3.27
N LEU A 61 7.66 14.94 4.17
CA LEU A 61 8.18 16.02 5.02
C LEU A 61 9.22 15.53 6.03
N GLU A 62 9.05 14.33 6.57
CA GLU A 62 9.96 13.74 7.57
C GLU A 62 11.24 13.18 6.95
N HIS A 63 11.16 12.61 5.75
CA HIS A 63 12.24 11.80 5.19
C HIS A 63 12.93 12.39 3.95
N THR A 64 12.42 13.51 3.41
CA THR A 64 12.99 14.15 2.21
C THR A 64 13.14 15.65 2.41
N ASP A 65 13.87 16.30 1.49
CA ASP A 65 14.01 17.76 1.44
C ASP A 65 13.25 18.39 0.25
N HIS A 66 12.30 17.66 -0.36
CA HIS A 66 11.53 18.09 -1.53
C HIS A 66 10.59 19.25 -1.22
N GLU A 67 10.26 20.04 -2.26
CA GLU A 67 9.20 21.07 -2.22
C GLU A 67 7.87 20.42 -2.64
N LEU A 68 6.84 20.56 -1.80
CA LEU A 68 5.54 19.95 -2.02
C LEU A 68 4.50 21.00 -2.41
N PHE A 69 3.83 20.80 -3.53
CA PHE A 69 2.75 21.63 -4.06
C PHE A 69 1.43 20.86 -3.91
N LEU A 70 0.63 21.18 -2.90
CA LEU A 70 -0.57 20.45 -2.52
C LEU A 70 -1.81 21.09 -3.12
N LEU A 71 -2.44 20.47 -4.12
CA LEU A 71 -3.72 20.91 -4.65
C LEU A 71 -4.87 20.46 -3.73
N LEU A 72 -5.54 21.40 -3.09
CA LEU A 72 -6.60 21.19 -2.12
C LEU A 72 -7.85 22.00 -2.45
N ARG A 73 -9.02 21.36 -2.53
CA ARG A 73 -10.31 22.07 -2.66
C ARG A 73 -10.68 22.85 -1.39
N ASN A 74 -10.41 22.24 -0.24
CA ASN A 74 -10.58 22.82 1.07
C ASN A 74 -9.33 22.55 1.91
N PRO A 75 -8.47 23.56 2.12
CA PRO A 75 -7.26 23.44 2.95
C PRO A 75 -7.54 23.01 4.40
N ASP A 76 -8.69 23.39 4.99
CA ASP A 76 -9.07 23.05 6.37
C ASP A 76 -9.22 21.53 6.60
N LYS A 77 -9.35 20.76 5.52
CA LYS A 77 -9.37 19.29 5.60
C LYS A 77 -7.99 18.64 5.73
N LEU A 78 -6.94 19.41 5.56
CA LEU A 78 -5.58 18.93 5.79
C LEU A 78 -5.27 19.02 7.30
N GLN A 79 -5.25 17.88 7.97
CA GLN A 79 -5.03 17.79 9.41
C GLN A 79 -3.53 17.86 9.82
N LEU A 80 -2.65 18.09 8.85
CA LEU A 80 -1.22 18.29 9.07
C LEU A 80 -0.93 19.78 9.30
N ASN A 81 -0.17 20.09 10.35
CA ASN A 81 0.31 21.45 10.55
C ASN A 81 1.49 21.74 9.61
N VAL A 82 1.21 22.33 8.48
CA VAL A 82 2.20 22.69 7.45
C VAL A 82 2.37 24.20 7.27
N SER A 83 1.68 25.02 8.10
CA SER A 83 1.65 26.50 7.93
C SER A 83 3.03 27.13 7.99
N ASP A 84 3.91 26.63 8.83
CA ASP A 84 5.26 27.16 9.03
C ASP A 84 6.33 26.40 8.24
N CYS A 85 5.93 25.48 7.37
CA CYS A 85 6.85 24.70 6.55
C CYS A 85 7.14 25.40 5.21
N PRO A 86 8.32 26.00 5.00
CA PRO A 86 8.62 26.76 3.78
C PRO A 86 8.63 25.90 2.52
N ARG A 87 8.77 24.58 2.68
CA ARG A 87 8.78 23.61 1.58
C ARG A 87 7.38 23.20 1.11
N VAL A 88 6.33 23.62 1.81
CA VAL A 88 4.93 23.30 1.43
C VAL A 88 4.27 24.53 0.83
N LYS A 89 3.67 24.35 -0.34
CA LYS A 89 2.84 25.34 -1.02
C LYS A 89 1.43 24.77 -1.16
N ILE A 90 0.47 25.36 -0.45
CA ILE A 90 -0.94 25.02 -0.62
C ILE A 90 -1.49 25.76 -1.82
N LEU A 91 -2.03 25.01 -2.77
CA LEU A 91 -2.73 25.50 -3.95
C LEU A 91 -4.23 25.24 -3.74
N GLN A 92 -4.97 26.30 -3.44
CA GLN A 92 -6.41 26.16 -3.28
C GLN A 92 -7.08 26.11 -4.65
N GLY A 93 -7.71 24.97 -4.99
CA GLY A 93 -8.35 24.77 -6.29
C GLY A 93 -8.95 23.37 -6.43
N ASP A 94 -9.69 23.19 -7.51
CA ASP A 94 -10.29 21.88 -7.87
C ASP A 94 -9.48 21.25 -9.01
N ILE A 95 -9.25 19.96 -8.98
CA ILE A 95 -8.55 19.23 -10.05
C ILE A 95 -9.25 19.38 -11.41
N ARG A 96 -10.56 19.67 -11.43
CA ARG A 96 -11.33 19.90 -12.66
C ARG A 96 -10.96 21.22 -13.36
N THR A 97 -10.46 22.20 -12.60
CA THR A 97 -9.97 23.49 -13.11
C THR A 97 -8.45 23.59 -13.06
N VAL A 98 -7.77 22.45 -13.22
CA VAL A 98 -6.31 22.35 -13.06
C VAL A 98 -5.51 23.19 -14.08
N ASP A 99 -6.16 23.68 -15.15
CA ASP A 99 -5.54 24.62 -16.12
C ASP A 99 -5.08 25.91 -15.46
N GLU A 100 -5.74 26.35 -14.40
CA GLU A 100 -5.33 27.55 -13.64
C GLU A 100 -3.90 27.43 -13.11
N PHE A 101 -3.36 26.24 -13.04
CA PHE A 101 -2.00 25.93 -12.58
C PHE A 101 -1.08 25.45 -13.72
N ALA A 102 -1.43 25.65 -15.00
CA ALA A 102 -0.68 25.11 -16.14
C ALA A 102 0.79 25.51 -16.13
N ASP A 103 1.08 26.80 -15.95
CA ASP A 103 2.47 27.33 -15.91
C ASP A 103 3.25 26.68 -14.74
N LEU A 104 2.61 26.49 -13.60
CA LEU A 104 3.22 25.85 -12.44
C LEU A 104 3.49 24.36 -12.71
N LEU A 105 2.54 23.64 -13.31
CA LEU A 105 2.66 22.22 -13.65
C LEU A 105 3.82 21.96 -14.60
N GLY A 106 4.06 22.85 -15.57
CA GLY A 106 5.23 22.78 -16.46
C GLY A 106 6.58 22.91 -15.75
N THR A 107 6.59 23.31 -14.48
CA THR A 107 7.82 23.44 -13.68
C THR A 107 8.05 22.31 -12.68
N MET A 108 7.19 21.27 -12.66
CA MET A 108 7.30 20.16 -11.71
C MET A 108 8.31 19.11 -12.17
N ASP A 109 9.02 18.55 -11.21
CA ASP A 109 9.96 17.44 -11.42
C ASP A 109 9.27 16.08 -11.23
N SER A 110 8.28 16.01 -10.33
CA SER A 110 7.49 14.80 -10.08
C SER A 110 6.03 15.14 -9.74
N ALA A 111 5.13 14.19 -9.94
CA ALA A 111 3.74 14.33 -9.52
C ALA A 111 3.22 13.07 -8.83
N ILE A 112 2.40 13.23 -7.78
CA ILE A 112 1.75 12.14 -7.04
C ILE A 112 0.23 12.37 -7.10
N LEU A 113 -0.46 11.54 -7.88
CA LEU A 113 -1.86 11.71 -8.22
C LEU A 113 -2.74 10.73 -7.46
N ILE A 114 -3.14 11.13 -6.23
CA ILE A 114 -3.95 10.30 -5.31
C ILE A 114 -5.43 10.67 -5.41
N ALA A 115 -5.76 11.90 -5.83
CA ALA A 115 -7.13 12.39 -5.83
C ALA A 115 -8.07 11.44 -6.59
N THR A 116 -9.18 11.14 -5.96
CA THR A 116 -10.23 10.27 -6.52
C THR A 116 -11.60 10.70 -5.99
N SER A 117 -12.66 10.36 -6.74
CA SER A 117 -14.05 10.54 -6.32
C SER A 117 -14.75 9.20 -6.21
N TRP A 118 -15.62 9.09 -5.19
CA TRP A 118 -16.50 7.95 -4.94
C TRP A 118 -17.98 8.30 -5.07
N GLY A 119 -18.32 9.56 -5.34
CA GLY A 119 -19.68 10.06 -5.25
C GLY A 119 -20.30 10.44 -6.60
N GLY A 120 -21.35 9.74 -7.04
CA GLY A 120 -22.21 10.07 -8.19
C GLY A 120 -21.53 10.00 -9.57
N ALA A 121 -22.18 9.36 -10.54
CA ALA A 121 -21.59 9.03 -11.83
C ALA A 121 -20.89 10.19 -12.58
N PRO A 122 -21.49 11.41 -12.75
CA PRO A 122 -20.80 12.47 -13.48
C PRO A 122 -19.50 12.92 -12.79
N ALA A 123 -19.55 13.15 -11.47
CA ALA A 123 -18.40 13.63 -10.71
C ALA A 123 -17.25 12.59 -10.62
N ILE A 124 -17.58 11.31 -10.62
CA ILE A 124 -16.58 10.23 -10.65
C ILE A 124 -15.79 10.28 -11.94
N TYR A 125 -16.46 10.35 -13.09
CA TYR A 125 -15.80 10.36 -14.38
C TYR A 125 -14.95 11.62 -14.57
N ASP A 126 -15.52 12.78 -14.24
CA ASP A 126 -14.85 14.06 -14.38
C ASP A 126 -13.54 14.12 -13.60
N ILE A 127 -13.53 13.58 -12.37
CA ILE A 127 -12.35 13.61 -11.50
C ILE A 127 -11.40 12.45 -11.84
N ASN A 128 -11.92 11.22 -11.91
CA ASN A 128 -11.06 10.04 -11.99
C ASN A 128 -10.47 9.83 -13.40
N VAL A 129 -11.10 10.36 -14.44
CA VAL A 129 -10.65 10.23 -15.83
C VAL A 129 -10.23 11.58 -16.39
N THR A 130 -11.20 12.46 -16.64
CA THR A 130 -10.98 13.69 -17.42
C THR A 130 -9.94 14.60 -16.77
N ALA A 131 -10.11 14.92 -15.48
CA ALA A 131 -9.22 15.85 -14.79
C ALA A 131 -7.82 15.27 -14.57
N ASN A 132 -7.69 13.96 -14.27
CA ASN A 132 -6.37 13.32 -14.15
C ASN A 132 -5.61 13.30 -15.48
N LEU A 133 -6.26 12.94 -16.59
CA LEU A 133 -5.62 12.96 -17.92
C LEU A 133 -5.25 14.37 -18.35
N LYS A 134 -6.11 15.35 -18.06
CA LYS A 134 -5.86 16.77 -18.32
C LYS A 134 -4.63 17.26 -17.53
N LEU A 135 -4.56 16.99 -16.24
CA LEU A 135 -3.42 17.31 -15.41
C LEU A 135 -2.12 16.71 -15.98
N MET A 136 -2.14 15.42 -16.32
CA MET A 136 -0.97 14.76 -16.89
C MET A 136 -0.51 15.36 -18.23
N ASN A 137 -1.44 15.87 -19.06
CA ASN A 137 -1.12 16.57 -20.29
C ASN A 137 -0.52 17.97 -20.10
N LEU A 138 -0.69 18.58 -18.92
CA LEU A 138 -0.10 19.86 -18.57
C LEU A 138 1.32 19.77 -18.00
N LEU A 139 1.77 18.55 -17.68
CA LEU A 139 3.15 18.30 -17.25
C LEU A 139 4.09 18.38 -18.44
N ASP A 140 5.21 19.06 -18.28
CA ASP A 140 6.24 19.18 -19.32
C ASP A 140 6.95 17.82 -19.54
N PRO A 141 6.83 17.20 -20.73
CA PRO A 141 7.46 15.92 -21.01
C PRO A 141 9.00 15.95 -20.92
N ASP A 142 9.62 17.08 -21.11
CA ASP A 142 11.09 17.20 -21.06
C ASP A 142 11.60 17.40 -19.63
N ARG A 143 10.75 17.94 -18.75
CA ARG A 143 11.10 18.23 -17.36
C ARG A 143 10.67 17.13 -16.39
N ILE A 144 9.42 16.65 -16.47
CA ILE A 144 8.88 15.68 -15.52
C ILE A 144 9.73 14.39 -15.53
N GLN A 145 10.16 13.95 -14.36
CA GLN A 145 10.97 12.74 -14.19
C GLN A 145 10.08 11.52 -13.91
N GLN A 146 9.04 11.72 -13.09
CA GLN A 146 8.12 10.65 -12.70
C GLN A 146 6.73 11.16 -12.32
N VAL A 147 5.73 10.37 -12.67
CA VAL A 147 4.36 10.51 -12.19
C VAL A 147 3.95 9.23 -11.47
N LEU A 148 3.60 9.33 -10.19
CA LEU A 148 3.00 8.24 -9.43
C LEU A 148 1.48 8.37 -9.48
N TYR A 149 0.82 7.58 -10.32
CA TYR A 149 -0.63 7.60 -10.49
C TYR A 149 -1.30 6.48 -9.69
N PHE A 150 -2.27 6.84 -8.86
CA PHE A 150 -3.03 5.89 -8.05
C PHE A 150 -4.26 5.36 -8.80
N SER A 151 -4.19 4.09 -9.18
CA SER A 151 -5.32 3.30 -9.66
C SER A 151 -5.88 2.45 -8.51
N THR A 152 -6.32 1.23 -8.78
CA THR A 152 -6.79 0.24 -7.80
C THR A 152 -6.52 -1.17 -8.33
N ALA A 153 -6.13 -2.08 -7.46
CA ALA A 153 -5.93 -3.49 -7.84
C ALA A 153 -7.22 -4.16 -8.33
N SER A 154 -8.40 -3.61 -7.99
CA SER A 154 -9.69 -4.15 -8.45
C SER A 154 -9.90 -4.13 -9.98
N ILE A 155 -9.06 -3.40 -10.73
CA ILE A 155 -9.11 -3.43 -12.20
C ILE A 155 -8.18 -4.46 -12.83
N LEU A 156 -7.48 -5.25 -12.01
CA LEU A 156 -6.53 -6.26 -12.47
C LEU A 156 -7.06 -7.68 -12.23
N ASP A 157 -6.68 -8.59 -13.09
CA ASP A 157 -6.84 -10.02 -12.90
C ASP A 157 -5.70 -10.61 -12.05
N ARG A 158 -5.70 -11.94 -11.85
CA ARG A 158 -4.69 -12.66 -11.06
C ARG A 158 -3.29 -12.69 -11.70
N GLN A 159 -3.16 -12.31 -12.95
CA GLN A 159 -1.91 -12.18 -13.70
C GLN A 159 -1.45 -10.72 -13.79
N ASN A 160 -2.09 -9.82 -13.05
CA ASN A 160 -1.89 -8.36 -13.08
C ASN A 160 -2.20 -7.74 -14.44
N GLN A 161 -3.06 -8.38 -15.25
CA GLN A 161 -3.53 -7.83 -16.51
C GLN A 161 -4.86 -7.09 -16.29
N PRO A 162 -5.20 -6.10 -17.15
CA PRO A 162 -6.48 -5.42 -17.07
C PRO A 162 -7.66 -6.40 -17.11
N LEU A 163 -8.54 -6.33 -16.13
CA LEU A 163 -9.71 -7.17 -15.99
C LEU A 163 -10.87 -6.55 -16.79
N GLU A 164 -11.18 -7.10 -17.97
CA GLU A 164 -12.20 -6.55 -18.88
C GLU A 164 -13.56 -6.34 -18.20
N VAL A 165 -13.98 -7.28 -17.35
CA VAL A 165 -15.26 -7.18 -16.64
C VAL A 165 -15.31 -5.95 -15.72
N ALA A 166 -14.18 -5.45 -15.25
CA ALA A 166 -14.12 -4.21 -14.45
C ALA A 166 -14.56 -2.99 -15.26
N GLY A 167 -14.31 -2.96 -16.56
CA GLY A 167 -14.78 -1.91 -17.46
C GLY A 167 -16.25 -2.01 -17.82
N GLN A 168 -16.86 -3.19 -17.70
CA GLN A 168 -18.22 -3.48 -18.20
C GLN A 168 -19.28 -3.42 -17.11
N VAL A 169 -19.10 -4.17 -16.01
CA VAL A 169 -20.17 -4.40 -15.01
C VAL A 169 -19.86 -3.83 -13.64
N SER A 170 -18.69 -3.23 -13.43
CA SER A 170 -18.34 -2.62 -12.15
C SER A 170 -19.09 -1.30 -11.92
N PHE A 171 -19.14 -0.87 -10.66
CA PHE A 171 -19.66 0.48 -10.36
C PHE A 171 -18.71 1.56 -10.87
N ASP A 172 -19.24 2.76 -11.00
CA ASP A 172 -18.59 3.88 -11.69
C ASP A 172 -17.15 4.16 -11.23
N TYR A 173 -16.83 3.96 -9.96
CA TYR A 173 -15.48 4.14 -9.46
C TYR A 173 -14.47 3.19 -10.13
N ILE A 174 -14.72 1.89 -10.12
CA ILE A 174 -13.79 0.89 -10.70
C ILE A 174 -13.73 1.06 -12.22
N ARG A 175 -14.90 1.28 -12.86
CA ARG A 175 -14.98 1.54 -14.31
C ARG A 175 -14.16 2.76 -14.71
N SER A 176 -14.26 3.86 -13.96
CA SER A 176 -13.49 5.07 -14.24
C SER A 176 -11.98 4.86 -14.07
N LYS A 177 -11.55 4.09 -13.06
CA LYS A 177 -10.14 3.74 -12.87
C LYS A 177 -9.63 2.85 -14.00
N HIS A 178 -10.42 1.87 -14.44
CA HIS A 178 -10.09 1.01 -15.58
C HIS A 178 -9.94 1.85 -16.87
N GLU A 179 -10.88 2.73 -17.15
CA GLU A 179 -10.86 3.56 -18.36
C GLU A 179 -9.69 4.56 -18.34
N CYS A 180 -9.44 5.23 -17.20
CA CYS A 180 -8.29 6.12 -17.06
C CYS A 180 -6.98 5.37 -17.32
N HIS A 181 -6.82 4.20 -16.72
CA HIS A 181 -5.63 3.37 -16.90
C HIS A 181 -5.39 3.01 -18.37
N GLN A 182 -6.44 2.65 -19.12
CA GLN A 182 -6.32 2.33 -20.54
C GLN A 182 -5.88 3.53 -21.40
N LYS A 183 -6.24 4.76 -20.97
CA LYS A 183 -5.90 5.99 -21.70
C LYS A 183 -4.51 6.54 -21.38
N LEU A 184 -3.84 6.04 -20.34
CA LEU A 184 -2.49 6.52 -19.95
C LEU A 184 -1.47 6.35 -21.09
N LYS A 185 -1.58 5.28 -21.86
CA LYS A 185 -0.68 4.97 -22.97
C LYS A 185 -0.68 6.02 -24.08
N ASP A 186 -1.73 6.83 -24.16
CA ASP A 186 -1.89 7.87 -25.19
C ASP A 186 -1.22 9.20 -24.80
N LEU A 187 -0.69 9.29 -23.56
CA LEU A 187 -0.03 10.48 -23.03
C LEU A 187 1.45 10.54 -23.45
N ALA A 188 1.95 11.72 -23.81
CA ALA A 188 3.36 11.93 -24.13
C ALA A 188 4.30 11.51 -22.99
N ILE A 189 3.86 11.69 -21.73
CA ILE A 189 4.61 11.34 -20.51
C ILE A 189 4.45 9.88 -20.09
N PHE A 190 3.75 9.03 -20.87
CA PHE A 190 3.47 7.62 -20.48
C PHE A 190 4.72 6.85 -20.02
N PRO A 191 5.90 6.96 -20.66
CA PRO A 191 7.10 6.24 -20.19
C PRO A 191 7.59 6.67 -18.78
N LYS A 192 7.07 7.79 -18.26
CA LYS A 192 7.41 8.34 -16.95
C LYS A 192 6.33 8.09 -15.89
N ILE A 193 5.20 7.48 -16.29
CA ILE A 193 4.10 7.16 -15.37
C ILE A 193 4.38 5.81 -14.71
N THR A 194 4.35 5.79 -13.39
CA THR A 194 4.30 4.57 -12.59
C THR A 194 2.90 4.46 -11.99
N THR A 195 2.15 3.46 -12.41
CA THR A 195 0.80 3.20 -11.92
C THR A 195 0.86 2.33 -10.67
N LEU A 196 0.30 2.83 -9.60
CA LEU A 196 0.17 2.12 -8.33
C LEU A 196 -1.23 1.54 -8.22
N PHE A 197 -1.30 0.26 -7.91
CA PHE A 197 -2.55 -0.48 -7.71
C PHE A 197 -2.66 -0.94 -6.24
N PRO A 198 -3.09 -0.05 -5.33
CA PRO A 198 -3.33 -0.46 -3.96
C PRO A 198 -4.43 -1.52 -3.89
N THR A 199 -4.23 -2.51 -3.03
CA THR A 199 -5.22 -3.52 -2.67
C THR A 199 -6.23 -2.95 -1.65
N LEU A 200 -6.73 -3.70 -0.67
CA LEU A 200 -7.59 -3.14 0.38
C LEU A 200 -6.77 -2.24 1.29
N VAL A 201 -6.95 -0.92 1.16
CA VAL A 201 -6.20 0.05 1.95
C VAL A 201 -6.88 0.30 3.28
N PHE A 202 -6.15 0.05 4.36
CA PHE A 202 -6.50 0.44 5.71
C PHE A 202 -5.69 1.66 6.14
N GLY A 203 -6.19 2.42 7.08
CA GLY A 203 -5.50 3.59 7.64
C GLY A 203 -6.48 4.60 8.18
N GLY A 204 -5.95 5.61 8.82
CA GLY A 204 -6.68 6.62 9.59
C GLY A 204 -6.58 6.35 11.09
N ASP A 205 -6.55 7.44 11.84
CA ASP A 205 -6.48 7.48 13.30
C ASP A 205 -7.20 8.75 13.79
N THR A 206 -6.92 9.21 15.02
CA THR A 206 -7.49 10.45 15.56
C THR A 206 -7.07 11.69 14.80
N ASP A 207 -5.90 11.64 14.15
CA ASP A 207 -5.24 12.79 13.51
C ASP A 207 -5.22 12.68 11.99
N LYS A 208 -5.74 11.59 11.44
CA LYS A 208 -5.79 11.34 9.99
C LYS A 208 -7.13 10.73 9.57
N PRO A 209 -7.70 11.14 8.44
CA PRO A 209 -8.97 10.62 7.98
C PRO A 209 -8.91 9.11 7.72
N TYR A 210 -9.96 8.41 8.14
CA TYR A 210 -10.07 6.96 7.90
C TYR A 210 -10.24 6.64 6.41
N SER A 211 -9.66 5.52 5.99
CA SER A 211 -9.99 4.93 4.69
C SER A 211 -11.42 4.39 4.68
N HIS A 212 -11.99 4.20 3.48
CA HIS A 212 -13.31 3.57 3.34
C HIS A 212 -13.40 2.20 4.04
N ILE A 213 -12.33 1.41 3.94
CA ILE A 213 -12.29 0.07 4.54
C ILE A 213 -12.17 0.18 6.07
N SER A 214 -11.29 1.05 6.57
CA SER A 214 -11.11 1.24 8.01
C SER A 214 -12.38 1.74 8.71
N SER A 215 -13.16 2.61 8.08
CA SER A 215 -14.43 3.07 8.64
C SER A 215 -15.46 1.95 8.84
N GLY A 216 -15.34 0.84 8.11
CA GLY A 216 -16.17 -0.36 8.27
C GLY A 216 -15.69 -1.36 9.33
N LEU A 217 -14.47 -1.21 9.89
CA LEU A 217 -13.92 -2.18 10.86
C LEU A 217 -14.76 -2.35 12.14
N SER A 218 -15.40 -1.27 12.60
CA SER A 218 -16.29 -1.31 13.77
C SER A 218 -17.47 -2.26 13.55
N GLU A 219 -17.98 -2.35 12.33
CA GLU A 219 -19.07 -3.29 11.99
C GLU A 219 -18.57 -4.73 12.02
N VAL A 220 -17.36 -5.01 11.48
CA VAL A 220 -16.74 -6.34 11.53
C VAL A 220 -16.58 -6.80 12.98
N THR A 221 -16.13 -5.92 13.87
CA THR A 221 -15.96 -6.27 15.29
C THR A 221 -17.29 -6.56 15.98
N LYS A 222 -18.36 -5.85 15.65
CA LYS A 222 -19.71 -6.12 16.19
C LYS A 222 -20.24 -7.50 15.76
N TRP A 223 -19.98 -7.89 14.52
CA TRP A 223 -20.50 -9.12 13.95
C TRP A 223 -19.55 -10.31 14.08
N ILE A 224 -18.36 -10.14 14.66
CA ILE A 224 -17.35 -11.22 14.73
C ILE A 224 -17.88 -12.45 15.49
N ASP A 225 -18.73 -12.26 16.50
CA ASP A 225 -19.32 -13.35 17.28
C ASP A 225 -20.24 -14.26 16.45
N LEU A 226 -20.73 -13.77 15.32
CA LEU A 226 -21.49 -14.55 14.33
C LEU A 226 -20.57 -15.00 13.18
N ILE A 227 -19.81 -14.07 12.59
CA ILE A 227 -18.98 -14.31 11.39
C ILE A 227 -17.99 -15.46 11.63
N ARG A 228 -17.42 -15.59 12.82
CA ARG A 228 -16.41 -16.61 13.16
C ARG A 228 -16.89 -18.06 12.97
N PHE A 229 -18.20 -18.29 12.96
CA PHE A 229 -18.78 -19.62 12.75
C PHE A 229 -19.02 -19.96 11.29
N PHE A 230 -18.68 -19.08 10.37
CA PHE A 230 -18.76 -19.35 8.94
C PHE A 230 -17.37 -19.46 8.32
N SER A 231 -17.26 -20.30 7.29
CA SER A 231 -16.09 -20.34 6.43
C SER A 231 -16.47 -19.93 5.01
N ALA A 232 -15.67 -19.06 4.42
CA ALA A 232 -15.85 -18.60 3.05
C ALA A 232 -14.61 -18.90 2.23
N ASP A 233 -14.83 -19.41 1.02
CA ASP A 233 -13.77 -19.58 0.04
C ASP A 233 -13.48 -18.24 -0.63
N GLY A 234 -12.38 -17.61 -0.26
CA GLY A 234 -11.96 -16.31 -0.77
C GLY A 234 -10.58 -15.95 -0.28
N THR A 235 -9.90 -15.12 -1.07
CA THR A 235 -8.54 -14.63 -0.76
C THR A 235 -8.43 -13.17 -1.18
N LEU A 236 -7.71 -12.40 -0.40
CA LEU A 236 -7.51 -10.96 -0.61
C LEU A 236 -6.09 -10.55 -0.21
N HIS A 237 -5.71 -9.34 -0.62
CA HIS A 237 -4.55 -8.64 -0.09
C HIS A 237 -5.02 -7.35 0.60
N PHE A 238 -4.24 -6.90 1.58
CA PHE A 238 -4.45 -5.62 2.24
C PHE A 238 -3.13 -4.88 2.41
N ILE A 239 -3.20 -3.58 2.63
CA ILE A 239 -2.04 -2.74 2.94
C ILE A 239 -2.47 -1.59 3.85
N HIS A 240 -1.57 -1.12 4.72
CA HIS A 240 -1.82 0.08 5.49
C HIS A 240 -1.37 1.33 4.71
N ALA A 241 -2.07 2.46 4.88
CA ALA A 241 -1.76 3.71 4.19
C ALA A 241 -0.35 4.24 4.51
N GLN A 242 0.17 3.96 5.71
CA GLN A 242 1.55 4.29 6.07
C GLN A 242 2.57 3.45 5.28
N ASP A 243 2.27 2.18 5.01
CA ASP A 243 3.11 1.33 4.16
C ASP A 243 3.09 1.82 2.71
N VAL A 244 1.90 2.23 2.22
CA VAL A 244 1.78 2.89 0.91
C VAL A 244 2.64 4.14 0.85
N ALA A 245 2.60 5.00 1.87
CA ALA A 245 3.41 6.22 1.95
C ALA A 245 4.91 5.91 1.95
N THR A 246 5.32 4.84 2.63
CA THR A 246 6.72 4.37 2.65
C THR A 246 7.19 4.00 1.25
N VAL A 247 6.39 3.21 0.51
CA VAL A 247 6.71 2.82 -0.87
C VAL A 247 6.72 4.04 -1.80
N VAL A 248 5.74 4.94 -1.68
CA VAL A 248 5.66 6.17 -2.49
C VAL A 248 6.88 7.06 -2.28
N THR A 249 7.27 7.31 -1.03
CA THR A 249 8.46 8.12 -0.72
C THR A 249 9.72 7.50 -1.30
N HIS A 250 9.87 6.17 -1.23
CA HIS A 250 10.98 5.48 -1.88
C HIS A 250 10.98 5.68 -3.40
N LEU A 251 9.82 5.49 -4.04
CA LEU A 251 9.70 5.59 -5.50
C LEU A 251 9.94 7.00 -6.02
N VAL A 252 9.66 8.06 -5.25
CA VAL A 252 9.97 9.44 -5.64
C VAL A 252 11.45 9.61 -5.94
N ASP A 253 12.32 9.03 -5.12
CA ASP A 253 13.78 9.11 -5.28
C ASP A 253 14.35 7.98 -6.15
N HIS A 254 13.60 6.90 -6.33
CA HIS A 254 14.04 5.67 -6.98
C HIS A 254 12.99 5.23 -8.03
N ALA A 255 12.87 6.00 -9.09
CA ALA A 255 11.99 5.62 -10.20
C ALA A 255 12.38 4.27 -10.80
N PRO A 256 11.43 3.42 -11.21
CA PRO A 256 11.72 2.16 -11.88
C PRO A 256 12.65 2.36 -13.08
N LYS A 257 13.69 1.53 -13.15
CA LYS A 257 14.70 1.59 -14.23
C LYS A 257 14.11 1.10 -15.55
N SER A 258 14.85 1.36 -16.64
CA SER A 258 14.48 0.81 -17.95
C SER A 258 14.41 -0.72 -17.88
N GLY A 259 13.28 -1.30 -18.32
CA GLY A 259 13.02 -2.75 -18.28
C GLY A 259 12.34 -3.24 -16.99
N GLU A 260 12.23 -2.41 -15.95
CA GLU A 260 11.42 -2.72 -14.76
C GLU A 260 9.95 -2.32 -15.00
N SER A 261 9.05 -3.05 -14.34
CA SER A 261 7.62 -2.73 -14.43
C SER A 261 7.31 -1.37 -13.78
N ARG A 262 6.48 -0.60 -14.46
CA ARG A 262 5.88 0.64 -13.93
C ARG A 262 4.43 0.43 -13.49
N GLU A 263 3.98 -0.80 -13.46
CA GLU A 263 2.67 -1.21 -12.94
C GLU A 263 2.89 -2.01 -11.65
N LEU A 264 2.62 -1.40 -10.50
CA LEU A 264 3.02 -1.90 -9.19
C LEU A 264 1.80 -2.15 -8.31
N VAL A 265 1.52 -3.40 -8.00
CA VAL A 265 0.50 -3.76 -7.02
C VAL A 265 1.05 -3.57 -5.61
N LEU A 266 0.31 -2.84 -4.77
CA LEU A 266 0.68 -2.58 -3.38
C LEU A 266 -0.19 -3.42 -2.44
N GLY A 267 0.45 -4.32 -1.69
CA GLY A 267 -0.29 -5.23 -0.80
C GLY A 267 0.61 -6.17 -0.02
N ASN A 268 0.18 -6.55 1.16
CA ASN A 268 0.78 -7.66 1.91
C ASN A 268 0.56 -8.99 1.18
N PRO A 269 1.24 -10.08 1.56
CA PRO A 269 0.97 -11.41 1.02
C PRO A 269 -0.52 -11.77 1.09
N ALA A 270 -0.95 -12.64 0.18
CA ALA A 270 -2.34 -13.08 0.10
C ALA A 270 -2.83 -13.69 1.41
N LEU A 271 -4.01 -13.29 1.86
CA LEU A 271 -4.65 -13.76 3.09
C LEU A 271 -6.00 -14.37 2.76
N SER A 272 -6.25 -15.62 3.19
CA SER A 272 -7.57 -16.20 3.04
C SER A 272 -8.59 -15.51 3.96
N VAL A 273 -9.85 -15.45 3.54
CA VAL A 273 -10.95 -14.92 4.39
C VAL A 273 -11.00 -15.69 5.71
N ASN A 274 -10.78 -16.99 5.70
CA ASN A 274 -10.80 -17.82 6.90
C ASN A 274 -9.65 -17.49 7.87
N ASP A 275 -8.46 -17.20 7.35
CA ASP A 275 -7.32 -16.79 8.18
C ASP A 275 -7.53 -15.38 8.73
N ALA A 276 -8.08 -14.46 7.93
CA ALA A 276 -8.47 -13.13 8.39
C ALA A 276 -9.46 -13.21 9.57
N VAL A 277 -10.55 -13.98 9.41
CA VAL A 277 -11.54 -14.20 10.47
C VAL A 277 -10.91 -14.85 11.71
N THR A 278 -9.98 -15.80 11.50
CA THR A 278 -9.25 -16.44 12.62
C THR A 278 -8.37 -15.42 13.36
N ALA A 279 -7.64 -14.59 12.63
CA ALA A 279 -6.76 -13.58 13.20
C ALA A 279 -7.55 -12.52 13.99
N VAL A 280 -8.66 -12.02 13.43
CA VAL A 280 -9.57 -11.09 14.10
C VAL A 280 -10.17 -11.72 15.36
N SER A 281 -10.67 -12.96 15.27
CA SER A 281 -11.26 -13.68 16.41
C SER A 281 -10.24 -13.84 17.54
N ARG A 282 -9.02 -14.24 17.21
CA ARG A 282 -7.92 -14.38 18.18
C ARG A 282 -7.58 -13.06 18.85
N TYR A 283 -7.45 -11.98 18.06
CA TYR A 283 -7.17 -10.64 18.56
C TYR A 283 -8.22 -10.16 19.56
N LEU A 284 -9.49 -10.44 19.28
CA LEU A 284 -10.62 -10.08 20.15
C LEU A 284 -10.92 -11.12 21.25
N GLY A 285 -10.04 -12.14 21.44
CA GLY A 285 -10.20 -13.15 22.49
C GLY A 285 -11.39 -14.08 22.28
N ARG A 286 -11.77 -14.33 21.02
CA ARG A 286 -12.89 -15.19 20.64
C ARG A 286 -12.41 -16.55 20.16
N SER A 287 -12.96 -17.64 20.70
CA SER A 287 -12.66 -19.02 20.27
C SER A 287 -13.57 -19.44 19.11
N ILE A 288 -13.02 -20.21 18.19
CA ILE A 288 -13.76 -20.81 17.07
C ILE A 288 -13.80 -22.32 17.31
N TYR A 289 -14.99 -22.87 17.53
CA TYR A 289 -15.16 -24.31 17.81
C TYR A 289 -15.53 -25.11 16.57
N PHE A 290 -16.25 -24.50 15.63
CA PHE A 290 -16.66 -25.08 14.36
C PHE A 290 -16.85 -24.00 13.31
N ARG A 291 -16.98 -24.40 12.05
CA ARG A 291 -17.32 -23.51 10.94
C ARG A 291 -18.32 -24.17 10.01
N ILE A 292 -19.27 -23.41 9.55
CA ILE A 292 -20.27 -23.77 8.56
C ILE A 292 -19.81 -23.22 7.21
N PRO A 293 -19.58 -24.05 6.20
CA PRO A 293 -19.22 -23.55 4.87
C PRO A 293 -20.35 -22.70 4.28
N LEU A 294 -20.02 -21.49 3.84
CA LEU A 294 -20.95 -20.63 3.10
C LEU A 294 -21.08 -21.16 1.66
N SER A 295 -21.98 -22.14 1.48
CA SER A 295 -22.37 -22.59 0.15
C SER A 295 -23.12 -21.50 -0.61
N GLN A 296 -23.12 -21.55 -1.95
CA GLN A 296 -23.87 -20.59 -2.78
C GLN A 296 -25.36 -20.53 -2.38
N GLY A 297 -25.97 -21.67 -2.11
CA GLY A 297 -27.39 -21.70 -1.67
C GLY A 297 -27.62 -21.00 -0.33
N LEU A 298 -26.67 -21.08 0.61
CA LEU A 298 -26.75 -20.40 1.89
C LEU A 298 -26.55 -18.88 1.72
N ILE A 299 -25.64 -18.47 0.85
CA ILE A 299 -25.43 -17.06 0.48
C ILE A 299 -26.71 -16.51 -0.14
N ASP A 300 -27.29 -17.19 -1.13
CA ASP A 300 -28.53 -16.78 -1.81
C ASP A 300 -29.71 -16.71 -0.83
N PHE A 301 -29.77 -17.64 0.12
CA PHE A 301 -30.77 -17.63 1.20
C PHE A 301 -30.62 -16.35 2.06
N PHE A 302 -29.41 -16.01 2.51
CA PHE A 302 -29.15 -14.80 3.30
C PHE A 302 -29.43 -13.51 2.51
N ILE A 303 -29.04 -13.45 1.25
CA ILE A 303 -29.34 -12.31 0.36
C ILE A 303 -30.85 -12.08 0.30
N LYS A 304 -31.67 -13.14 0.13
CA LYS A 304 -33.12 -13.06 0.10
C LYS A 304 -33.72 -12.69 1.46
N LEU A 305 -33.25 -13.34 2.52
CA LEU A 305 -33.75 -13.13 3.89
C LEU A 305 -33.54 -11.70 4.36
N PHE A 306 -32.33 -11.15 4.15
CA PHE A 306 -31.98 -9.80 4.55
C PHE A 306 -32.26 -8.75 3.48
N LYS A 307 -32.85 -9.14 2.33
CA LYS A 307 -33.18 -8.25 1.20
C LYS A 307 -31.99 -7.41 0.75
N VAL A 308 -30.78 -8.01 0.72
CA VAL A 308 -29.56 -7.34 0.29
C VAL A 308 -29.67 -7.00 -1.20
N ARG A 309 -29.49 -5.71 -1.51
CA ARG A 309 -29.40 -5.29 -2.92
C ARG A 309 -28.02 -5.64 -3.45
N MET A 310 -27.99 -6.35 -4.55
CA MET A 310 -26.76 -6.82 -5.20
C MET A 310 -26.67 -6.23 -6.60
N GLU A 311 -25.60 -5.51 -6.87
CA GLU A 311 -25.24 -5.07 -8.21
C GLU A 311 -24.49 -6.16 -8.98
N ASP A 312 -24.30 -6.00 -10.27
CA ASP A 312 -23.61 -7.01 -11.11
C ASP A 312 -22.17 -7.22 -10.68
N TRP A 313 -21.50 -6.16 -10.22
CA TRP A 313 -20.15 -6.25 -9.66
C TRP A 313 -20.08 -7.08 -8.37
N ASP A 314 -21.07 -6.92 -7.48
CA ASP A 314 -21.13 -7.73 -6.25
C ASP A 314 -21.30 -9.22 -6.59
N ARG A 315 -22.16 -9.51 -7.58
CA ARG A 315 -22.35 -10.88 -8.09
C ARG A 315 -21.07 -11.46 -8.70
N PHE A 316 -20.33 -10.62 -9.46
CA PHE A 316 -19.02 -11.00 -9.97
C PHE A 316 -18.05 -11.30 -8.83
N CYS A 317 -17.94 -10.44 -7.83
CA CYS A 317 -17.05 -10.62 -6.67
C CYS A 317 -17.35 -11.91 -5.91
N LEU A 318 -18.64 -12.26 -5.71
CA LEU A 318 -19.05 -13.53 -5.09
C LEU A 318 -18.65 -14.77 -5.89
N LYS A 319 -18.46 -14.65 -7.20
CA LYS A 319 -18.00 -15.74 -8.07
C LYS A 319 -16.48 -15.77 -8.20
N TYR A 320 -15.87 -14.59 -8.33
CA TYR A 320 -14.43 -14.44 -8.53
C TYR A 320 -13.63 -14.83 -7.28
N ARG A 321 -14.08 -14.44 -6.09
CA ARG A 321 -13.62 -14.82 -4.74
C ARG A 321 -12.16 -14.54 -4.41
N HIS A 322 -11.24 -14.84 -5.31
CA HIS A 322 -9.79 -14.75 -5.08
C HIS A 322 -9.23 -13.52 -5.78
N PHE A 323 -9.22 -12.39 -5.08
CA PHE A 323 -8.57 -11.16 -5.51
C PHE A 323 -7.08 -11.23 -5.12
N THR A 324 -6.36 -12.06 -5.87
CA THR A 324 -4.92 -12.28 -5.68
C THR A 324 -4.14 -11.72 -6.85
N TYR A 325 -2.93 -11.23 -6.57
CA TYR A 325 -2.09 -10.55 -7.54
C TYR A 325 -0.67 -11.10 -7.48
N GLN A 326 0.06 -11.00 -8.58
CA GLN A 326 1.45 -11.43 -8.63
C GLN A 326 2.37 -10.36 -8.01
N ASN A 327 3.34 -10.82 -7.21
CA ASN A 327 4.41 -10.01 -6.63
C ASN A 327 3.94 -8.66 -6.02
N PRO A 328 2.96 -8.67 -5.12
CA PRO A 328 2.53 -7.44 -4.47
C PRO A 328 3.69 -6.87 -3.64
N LEU A 329 3.83 -5.55 -3.68
CA LEU A 329 4.92 -4.83 -3.04
C LEU A 329 4.50 -4.26 -1.69
N THR A 330 5.41 -4.33 -0.75
CA THR A 330 5.36 -3.69 0.57
C THR A 330 6.66 -2.93 0.80
N PRO A 331 6.82 -2.17 1.89
CA PRO A 331 8.12 -1.60 2.27
C PRO A 331 9.25 -2.64 2.33
N ALA A 332 8.95 -3.85 2.80
CA ALA A 332 9.93 -4.95 2.86
C ALA A 332 10.50 -5.34 1.49
N SER A 333 9.76 -5.13 0.40
CA SER A 333 10.24 -5.37 -0.97
C SER A 333 11.43 -4.48 -1.34
N PHE A 334 11.62 -3.38 -0.62
CA PHE A 334 12.70 -2.41 -0.78
C PHE A 334 13.67 -2.40 0.42
N GLY A 335 13.62 -3.43 1.28
CA GLY A 335 14.48 -3.54 2.46
C GLY A 335 14.11 -2.58 3.60
N MET A 336 12.88 -2.05 3.62
CA MET A 336 12.35 -1.16 4.66
C MET A 336 11.37 -1.90 5.57
N ASP A 337 11.20 -1.40 6.80
CA ASP A 337 10.24 -1.98 7.74
C ASP A 337 8.80 -1.76 7.29
N THR A 338 7.97 -2.80 7.41
CA THR A 338 6.53 -2.74 7.16
C THR A 338 5.81 -2.40 8.46
N HIS A 339 4.94 -1.38 8.43
CA HIS A 339 4.18 -0.93 9.59
C HIS A 339 3.09 -1.93 10.00
N CYS A 340 2.34 -2.46 9.03
CA CYS A 340 1.27 -3.43 9.27
C CYS A 340 1.37 -4.62 8.31
N ALA A 341 2.14 -5.65 8.69
CA ALA A 341 2.25 -6.90 7.94
C ALA A 341 1.12 -7.90 8.27
N THR A 342 0.48 -7.76 9.44
CA THR A 342 -0.50 -8.70 9.97
C THR A 342 -1.83 -8.02 10.33
N VAL A 343 -2.91 -8.82 10.41
CA VAL A 343 -4.23 -8.35 10.87
C VAL A 343 -4.17 -7.84 12.31
N ALA A 344 -3.34 -8.42 13.16
CA ALA A 344 -3.20 -7.99 14.56
C ALA A 344 -2.59 -6.58 14.65
N GLU A 345 -1.51 -6.32 13.90
CA GLU A 345 -0.88 -4.99 13.81
C GLU A 345 -1.84 -3.97 13.21
N LEU A 346 -2.63 -4.37 12.20
CA LEU A 346 -3.64 -3.51 11.61
C LEU A 346 -4.70 -3.09 12.64
N PHE A 347 -5.21 -4.01 13.45
CA PHE A 347 -6.21 -3.72 14.49
C PHE A 347 -5.61 -2.85 15.59
N GLN A 348 -4.36 -3.09 15.95
CA GLN A 348 -3.63 -2.24 16.91
C GLN A 348 -3.46 -0.81 16.39
N ALA A 349 -3.09 -0.65 15.11
CA ALA A 349 -2.91 0.65 14.48
C ALA A 349 -4.23 1.46 14.37
N THR A 350 -5.38 0.77 14.28
CA THR A 350 -6.70 1.42 14.26
C THR A 350 -7.27 1.70 15.66
N GLY A 351 -6.50 1.46 16.73
CA GLY A 351 -6.93 1.72 18.11
C GLY A 351 -7.97 0.74 18.66
N ILE A 352 -8.23 -0.38 17.98
CA ILE A 352 -9.12 -1.43 18.47
C ILE A 352 -8.38 -2.22 19.55
N GLU A 353 -8.89 -2.22 20.78
CA GLU A 353 -8.25 -2.90 21.91
C GLU A 353 -8.27 -4.43 21.75
N SER A 354 -7.13 -5.05 22.06
CA SER A 354 -7.00 -6.50 22.11
C SER A 354 -7.63 -7.06 23.38
N ASN A 355 -8.53 -8.02 23.25
CA ASN A 355 -9.10 -8.78 24.35
C ASN A 355 -8.40 -10.16 24.56
N GLN A 356 -7.17 -10.30 24.11
CA GLN A 356 -6.41 -11.51 24.40
C GLN A 356 -6.23 -11.62 25.91
N ARG A 357 -6.83 -12.63 26.54
CA ARG A 357 -6.49 -12.98 27.91
C ARG A 357 -4.98 -13.23 27.94
N LYS A 358 -4.24 -12.44 28.74
CA LYS A 358 -2.84 -12.76 29.04
C LYS A 358 -2.85 -14.20 29.58
N THR A 359 -2.46 -15.13 28.76
CA THR A 359 -2.18 -16.51 29.20
C THR A 359 -1.01 -16.38 30.17
N ARG A 360 -1.32 -16.52 31.44
CA ARG A 360 -0.34 -16.66 32.52
C ARG A 360 0.32 -18.02 32.43
#